data_20e4bb7d1f25106da461baae0a171dfc
#
_entry.id   20e4bb7d1f25106da461baae0a171dfc
#
_cell.length_a   1.000
_cell.length_b   1.000
_cell.length_c   1.000
_cell.angle_alpha   90.00
_cell.angle_beta   90.00
_cell.angle_gamma   90.00
#
_symmetry.space_group_name_H-M   'P 1'
#
loop_
_entity.id
_entity.type
_entity.pdbx_description
1 polymer ?
#
loop_
_entity_poly.entity_id
_entity_poly.type
_entity_poly.pdbx_seq_one_letter_code
_entity_poly.pdbx_strand_id
1 'polypeptide(L)'
;MATITAGDFRNGKTFEMDGKIMQVVEFQHVKPGKGAAFVRTKMKNVVTGGVTETSFNPTAKFEEVAIERKNMEYSYNDGDLYYFMDQETYDMVPLNRDMLGDAFRFVKENTMCMILSIKGNVFGVEPPNFVDLEVTETEPGLAGNTATNTLKPATLETGAEIKVPLFINIGDKIQIDTRTGEYIGRSK
;
A
#
# COMPACT_ATOMS: atom_id res chain seq x y z
N MET A 1 -12.15 18.30 -17.11
CA MET A 1 -10.99 17.40 -17.05
C MET A 1 -9.75 18.26 -17.21
N ALA A 2 -8.78 18.13 -16.31
CA ALA A 2 -7.55 18.91 -16.41
C ALA A 2 -6.57 18.20 -17.35
N THR A 3 -5.91 18.98 -18.22
CA THR A 3 -4.86 18.48 -19.10
C THR A 3 -3.51 18.89 -18.55
N ILE A 4 -2.58 17.93 -18.47
CA ILE A 4 -1.18 18.18 -18.08
C ILE A 4 -0.25 17.84 -19.25
N THR A 5 0.92 18.45 -19.28
CA THR A 5 1.98 18.08 -20.21
C THR A 5 3.05 17.24 -19.50
N ALA A 6 3.83 16.48 -20.27
CA ALA A 6 4.96 15.74 -19.69
C ALA A 6 5.97 16.69 -19.02
N GLY A 7 6.05 17.95 -19.47
CA GLY A 7 6.86 18.98 -18.82
C GLY A 7 6.40 19.33 -17.40
N ASP A 8 5.13 19.09 -17.08
CA ASP A 8 4.53 19.37 -15.76
C ASP A 8 4.61 18.18 -14.80
N PHE A 9 5.20 17.07 -15.20
CA PHE A 9 5.30 15.88 -14.36
C PHE A 9 6.01 16.16 -13.05
N ARG A 10 5.45 15.61 -11.99
CA ARG A 10 6.03 15.57 -10.63
C ARG A 10 5.74 14.21 -10.04
N ASN A 11 6.56 13.77 -9.10
CA ASN A 11 6.34 12.51 -8.39
C ASN A 11 4.96 12.51 -7.74
N GLY A 12 4.22 11.42 -7.91
CA GLY A 12 2.86 11.26 -7.42
C GLY A 12 1.75 11.77 -8.35
N LYS A 13 2.07 12.52 -9.41
CA LYS A 13 1.08 12.91 -10.42
C LYS A 13 0.49 11.70 -11.12
N THR A 14 -0.83 11.70 -11.31
CA THR A 14 -1.58 10.63 -11.97
C THR A 14 -2.23 11.13 -13.26
N PHE A 15 -2.14 10.32 -14.28
CA PHE A 15 -2.65 10.65 -15.61
C PHE A 15 -3.10 9.40 -16.36
N GLU A 16 -3.95 9.57 -17.33
CA GLU A 16 -4.39 8.49 -18.21
C GLU A 16 -3.49 8.38 -19.44
N MET A 17 -3.07 7.16 -19.75
CA MET A 17 -2.31 6.80 -20.94
C MET A 17 -2.76 5.43 -21.45
N ASP A 18 -3.21 5.36 -22.69
CA ASP A 18 -3.67 4.13 -23.36
C ASP A 18 -4.74 3.36 -22.56
N GLY A 19 -5.68 4.09 -21.94
CA GLY A 19 -6.75 3.53 -21.12
C GLY A 19 -6.27 3.01 -19.76
N LYS A 20 -5.02 3.30 -19.35
CA LYS A 20 -4.42 2.93 -18.07
C LYS A 20 -4.15 4.17 -17.24
N ILE A 21 -4.37 4.07 -15.94
CA ILE A 21 -4.01 5.14 -15.01
C ILE A 21 -2.59 4.91 -14.53
N MET A 22 -1.74 5.88 -14.83
CA MET A 22 -0.32 5.87 -14.51
C MET A 22 -0.01 6.92 -13.46
N GLN A 23 0.86 6.58 -12.51
CA GLN A 23 1.41 7.50 -11.53
C GLN A 23 2.90 7.70 -11.77
N VAL A 24 3.34 8.94 -11.81
CA VAL A 24 4.77 9.29 -11.92
C VAL A 24 5.48 8.89 -10.63
N VAL A 25 6.45 8.00 -10.74
CA VAL A 25 7.33 7.58 -9.65
C VAL A 25 8.60 8.42 -9.64
N GLU A 26 9.18 8.61 -10.83
CA GLU A 26 10.41 9.38 -11.01
C GLU A 26 10.39 10.04 -12.39
N PHE A 27 10.93 11.23 -12.51
CA PHE A 27 11.04 11.93 -13.78
C PHE A 27 12.34 12.70 -13.89
N GLN A 28 12.85 12.84 -15.11
CA GLN A 28 14.04 13.59 -15.41
C GLN A 28 13.88 14.39 -16.71
N HIS A 29 14.05 15.70 -16.64
CA HIS A 29 14.15 16.55 -17.83
C HIS A 29 15.53 16.44 -18.43
N VAL A 30 15.63 15.97 -19.65
CA VAL A 30 16.90 15.80 -20.38
C VAL A 30 16.94 16.79 -21.54
N LYS A 31 17.96 17.64 -21.56
CA LYS A 31 18.28 18.55 -22.65
C LYS A 31 19.61 18.09 -23.25
N PRO A 32 19.61 17.23 -24.27
CA PRO A 32 20.85 16.79 -24.91
C PRO A 32 21.51 17.96 -25.64
N GLY A 33 22.85 17.96 -25.73
CA GLY A 33 23.60 18.98 -26.47
C GLY A 33 23.30 18.98 -27.97
N LYS A 34 22.83 17.86 -28.50
CA LYS A 34 22.29 17.69 -29.87
C LYS A 34 21.02 16.86 -29.78
N GLY A 35 19.92 17.36 -30.39
CA GLY A 35 18.62 16.69 -30.38
C GLY A 35 17.55 17.42 -29.56
N ALA A 36 16.32 16.91 -29.64
CA ALA A 36 15.17 17.47 -28.95
C ALA A 36 15.20 17.14 -27.45
N ALA A 37 14.75 18.07 -26.62
CA ALA A 37 14.54 17.80 -25.20
C ALA A 37 13.45 16.73 -24.97
N PHE A 38 13.61 15.92 -23.93
CA PHE A 38 12.63 14.92 -23.54
C PHE A 38 12.52 14.78 -22.03
N VAL A 39 11.42 14.21 -21.56
CA VAL A 39 11.19 13.87 -20.16
C VAL A 39 11.23 12.35 -20.01
N ARG A 40 12.28 11.83 -19.40
CA ARG A 40 12.36 10.42 -19.03
C ARG A 40 11.49 10.22 -17.79
N THR A 41 10.53 9.32 -17.89
CA THR A 41 9.53 9.14 -16.85
C THR A 41 9.42 7.67 -16.47
N LYS A 42 9.66 7.39 -15.19
CA LYS A 42 9.34 6.11 -14.57
C LYS A 42 7.96 6.22 -13.96
N MET A 43 7.07 5.34 -14.34
CA MET A 43 5.68 5.40 -13.95
C MET A 43 5.15 4.04 -13.53
N LYS A 44 4.20 4.05 -12.61
CA LYS A 44 3.54 2.86 -12.07
C LYS A 44 2.08 2.85 -12.52
N ASN A 45 1.62 1.73 -13.05
CA ASN A 45 0.20 1.52 -13.24
C ASN A 45 -0.45 1.36 -11.87
N VAL A 46 -1.41 2.23 -11.52
CA VAL A 46 -2.01 2.26 -10.17
C VAL A 46 -2.90 1.04 -9.89
N VAL A 47 -3.43 0.41 -10.93
CA VAL A 47 -4.30 -0.77 -10.80
C VAL A 47 -3.49 -2.06 -10.70
N THR A 48 -2.52 -2.26 -11.61
CA THR A 48 -1.75 -3.51 -11.70
C THR A 48 -0.45 -3.49 -10.90
N GLY A 49 0.03 -2.31 -10.50
CA GLY A 49 1.30 -2.13 -9.80
C GLY A 49 2.53 -2.20 -10.71
N GLY A 50 2.37 -2.54 -11.99
CA GLY A 50 3.47 -2.66 -12.96
C GLY A 50 4.19 -1.34 -13.17
N VAL A 51 5.53 -1.36 -13.16
CA VAL A 51 6.38 -0.17 -13.37
C VAL A 51 6.99 -0.22 -14.76
N THR A 52 6.91 0.90 -15.49
CA THR A 52 7.50 1.09 -16.81
C THR A 52 8.25 2.41 -16.88
N GLU A 53 9.22 2.49 -17.78
CA GLU A 53 9.95 3.73 -18.08
C GLU A 53 9.75 4.10 -19.54
N THR A 54 9.41 5.36 -19.79
CA THR A 54 9.17 5.90 -21.13
C THR A 54 9.67 7.34 -21.21
N SER A 55 10.17 7.73 -22.37
CA SER A 55 10.56 9.12 -22.64
C SER A 55 9.48 9.82 -23.44
N PHE A 56 9.07 10.98 -22.98
CA PHE A 56 8.03 11.80 -23.62
C PHE A 56 8.59 13.10 -24.13
N ASN A 57 7.99 13.62 -25.21
CA ASN A 57 8.18 15.01 -25.59
C ASN A 57 7.62 15.89 -24.45
N PRO A 58 8.31 16.94 -24.00
CA PRO A 58 7.82 17.82 -22.93
C PRO A 58 6.44 18.42 -23.17
N THR A 59 6.05 18.58 -24.42
CA THR A 59 4.73 19.12 -24.83
C THR A 59 3.64 18.05 -25.01
N ALA A 60 3.98 16.75 -24.82
CA ALA A 60 3.00 15.67 -24.89
C ALA A 60 1.92 15.88 -23.83
N LYS A 61 0.66 15.79 -24.23
CA LYS A 61 -0.50 16.09 -23.39
C LYS A 61 -1.16 14.79 -22.91
N PHE A 62 -1.58 14.82 -21.65
CA PHE A 62 -2.29 13.74 -20.99
C PHE A 62 -3.47 14.29 -20.19
N GLU A 63 -4.50 13.47 -20.00
CA GLU A 63 -5.58 13.78 -19.07
C GLU A 63 -5.09 13.54 -17.63
N GLU A 64 -5.12 14.57 -16.78
CA GLU A 64 -4.84 14.43 -15.36
C GLU A 64 -6.02 13.73 -14.67
N VAL A 65 -5.73 12.72 -13.87
CA VAL A 65 -6.73 11.94 -13.15
C VAL A 65 -6.45 12.04 -11.66
N ALA A 66 -7.46 12.40 -10.88
CA ALA A 66 -7.34 12.43 -9.42
C ALA A 66 -7.67 11.07 -8.81
N ILE A 67 -6.83 10.61 -7.88
CA ILE A 67 -7.15 9.48 -7.01
C ILE A 67 -7.95 10.03 -5.83
N GLU A 68 -9.18 9.56 -5.69
CA GLU A 68 -10.02 9.83 -4.53
C GLU A 68 -9.65 8.86 -3.41
N ARG A 69 -9.57 9.39 -2.19
CA ARG A 69 -9.23 8.64 -0.98
C ARG A 69 -10.34 8.81 0.04
N LYS A 70 -10.90 7.71 0.51
CA LYS A 70 -11.94 7.72 1.53
C LYS A 70 -11.63 6.72 2.63
N ASN A 71 -11.71 7.15 3.88
CA ASN A 71 -11.58 6.26 5.02
C ASN A 71 -12.84 5.44 5.19
N MET A 72 -12.68 4.12 5.28
CA MET A 72 -13.74 3.17 5.57
C MET A 72 -13.25 2.13 6.57
N GLU A 73 -14.15 1.66 7.41
CA GLU A 73 -13.86 0.61 8.39
C GLU A 73 -13.99 -0.77 7.75
N TYR A 74 -12.96 -1.60 7.90
CA TYR A 74 -13.07 -3.00 7.54
C TYR A 74 -14.01 -3.71 8.52
N SER A 75 -15.15 -4.20 8.04
CA SER A 75 -16.19 -4.83 8.86
C SER A 75 -15.98 -6.33 9.00
N TYR A 76 -16.03 -7.06 7.89
CA TYR A 76 -15.92 -8.52 7.88
C TYR A 76 -15.61 -9.02 6.46
N ASN A 77 -15.35 -10.33 6.35
CA ASN A 77 -15.35 -11.05 5.07
C ASN A 77 -16.28 -12.26 5.16
N ASP A 78 -16.82 -12.67 4.01
CA ASP A 78 -17.68 -13.83 3.88
C ASP A 78 -16.97 -15.04 3.24
N GLY A 79 -15.65 -14.92 3.05
CA GLY A 79 -14.81 -15.90 2.37
C GLY A 79 -14.44 -15.49 0.94
N ASP A 80 -15.30 -14.77 0.24
CA ASP A 80 -15.10 -14.31 -1.13
C ASP A 80 -14.83 -12.81 -1.21
N LEU A 81 -15.60 -12.02 -0.46
CA LEU A 81 -15.55 -10.57 -0.47
C LEU A 81 -15.22 -10.01 0.91
N TYR A 82 -14.59 -8.87 0.89
CA TYR A 82 -14.22 -8.08 2.08
C TYR A 82 -15.07 -6.82 2.10
N TYR A 83 -15.77 -6.59 3.19
CA TYR A 83 -16.77 -5.53 3.33
C TYR A 83 -16.20 -4.37 4.14
N PHE A 84 -16.24 -3.19 3.55
CA PHE A 84 -15.81 -1.94 4.16
C PHE A 84 -17.01 -1.03 4.35
N MET A 85 -17.15 -0.46 5.53
CA MET A 85 -18.25 0.42 5.89
C MET A 85 -17.80 1.87 5.89
N ASP A 86 -18.55 2.68 5.17
CA ASP A 86 -18.44 4.14 5.25
C ASP A 86 -19.06 4.62 6.58
N GLN A 87 -18.25 5.25 7.42
CA GLN A 87 -18.70 5.72 8.74
C GLN A 87 -19.70 6.88 8.70
N GLU A 88 -19.82 7.57 7.56
CA GLU A 88 -20.75 8.69 7.40
C GLU A 88 -22.11 8.24 6.86
N THR A 89 -22.10 7.38 5.84
CA THR A 89 -23.32 6.93 5.15
C THR A 89 -23.79 5.55 5.60
N TYR A 90 -22.93 4.78 6.27
CA TYR A 90 -23.13 3.37 6.63
C TYR A 90 -23.29 2.43 5.44
N ASP A 91 -22.92 2.90 4.26
CA ASP A 91 -22.90 2.07 3.07
C ASP A 91 -21.77 1.04 3.16
N MET A 92 -22.07 -0.18 2.69
CA MET A 92 -21.11 -1.27 2.63
C MET A 92 -20.55 -1.42 1.23
N VAL A 93 -19.22 -1.40 1.11
CA VAL A 93 -18.51 -1.59 -0.15
C VAL A 93 -17.83 -2.96 -0.16
N PRO A 94 -18.27 -3.89 -1.00
CA PRO A 94 -17.63 -5.20 -1.15
C PRO A 94 -16.41 -5.09 -2.08
N LEU A 95 -15.27 -5.62 -1.66
CA LEU A 95 -14.03 -5.62 -2.43
C LEU A 95 -13.47 -7.03 -2.57
N ASN A 96 -12.91 -7.33 -3.73
CA ASN A 96 -12.20 -8.57 -3.98
C ASN A 96 -10.85 -8.58 -3.29
N ARG A 97 -10.36 -9.77 -2.95
CA ARG A 97 -9.03 -9.95 -2.33
C ARG A 97 -7.90 -9.30 -3.13
N ASP A 98 -7.97 -9.33 -4.46
CA ASP A 98 -6.94 -8.77 -5.34
C ASP A 98 -6.75 -7.25 -5.19
N MET A 99 -7.77 -6.54 -4.67
CA MET A 99 -7.73 -5.11 -4.41
C MET A 99 -7.07 -4.74 -3.08
N LEU A 100 -6.88 -5.71 -2.17
CA LEU A 100 -6.45 -5.46 -0.79
C LEU A 100 -4.93 -5.33 -0.65
N GLY A 101 -4.15 -6.00 -1.48
CA GLY A 101 -2.69 -6.05 -1.40
C GLY A 101 -2.16 -6.88 -0.21
N ASP A 102 -0.84 -7.08 -0.17
CA ASP A 102 -0.19 -7.95 0.83
C ASP A 102 -0.24 -7.39 2.26
N ALA A 103 -0.23 -6.07 2.41
CA ALA A 103 -0.30 -5.42 3.72
C ALA A 103 -1.61 -5.70 4.47
N PHE A 104 -2.66 -6.09 3.77
CA PHE A 104 -3.96 -6.41 4.36
C PHE A 104 -3.92 -7.65 5.27
N ARG A 105 -2.93 -8.53 5.14
CA ARG A 105 -2.72 -9.67 6.06
C ARG A 105 -2.56 -9.28 7.53
N PHE A 106 -2.24 -8.00 7.79
CA PHE A 106 -2.12 -7.44 9.13
C PHE A 106 -3.38 -6.70 9.61
N VAL A 107 -4.43 -6.64 8.80
CA VAL A 107 -5.64 -5.90 9.12
C VAL A 107 -6.65 -6.81 9.79
N LYS A 108 -7.12 -6.42 10.96
CA LYS A 108 -8.24 -7.07 11.65
C LYS A 108 -9.52 -6.27 11.49
N GLU A 109 -10.66 -6.91 11.78
CA GLU A 109 -11.97 -6.25 11.78
C GLU A 109 -11.96 -4.97 12.62
N ASN A 110 -12.79 -4.01 12.25
CA ASN A 110 -12.89 -2.68 12.84
C ASN A 110 -11.64 -1.78 12.66
N THR A 111 -10.76 -2.11 11.74
CA THR A 111 -9.63 -1.26 11.37
C THR A 111 -10.03 -0.28 10.28
N MET A 112 -9.71 1.01 10.48
CA MET A 112 -9.90 2.04 9.46
C MET A 112 -8.85 1.87 8.36
N CYS A 113 -9.31 1.75 7.12
CA CYS A 113 -8.47 1.66 5.93
C CYS A 113 -8.83 2.78 4.96
N MET A 114 -7.89 3.13 4.11
CA MET A 114 -8.10 4.12 3.06
C MET A 114 -8.47 3.43 1.76
N ILE A 115 -9.67 3.66 1.27
CA ILE A 115 -10.15 3.14 0.00
C ILE A 115 -9.74 4.09 -1.11
N LEU A 116 -9.13 3.55 -2.16
CA LEU A 116 -8.64 4.29 -3.32
C LEU A 116 -9.60 4.09 -4.49
N SER A 117 -10.08 5.18 -5.07
CA SER A 117 -10.96 5.14 -6.24
C SER A 117 -10.58 6.17 -7.29
N ILE A 118 -10.97 5.91 -8.52
CA ILE A 118 -10.83 6.80 -9.67
C ILE A 118 -12.17 6.85 -10.37
N LYS A 119 -12.73 8.05 -10.53
CA LYS A 119 -14.04 8.25 -11.17
C LYS A 119 -15.13 7.33 -10.57
N GLY A 120 -15.12 7.15 -9.24
CA GLY A 120 -16.05 6.31 -8.50
C GLY A 120 -15.73 4.80 -8.51
N ASN A 121 -14.72 4.35 -9.25
CA ASN A 121 -14.33 2.94 -9.31
C ASN A 121 -13.19 2.66 -8.31
N VAL A 122 -13.44 1.79 -7.35
CA VAL A 122 -12.43 1.35 -6.38
C VAL A 122 -11.40 0.45 -7.06
N PHE A 123 -10.12 0.71 -6.82
CA PHE A 123 -9.02 -0.09 -7.36
C PHE A 123 -8.05 -0.59 -6.30
N GLY A 124 -8.11 -0.10 -5.07
CA GLY A 124 -7.19 -0.52 -4.02
C GLY A 124 -7.60 -0.09 -2.63
N VAL A 125 -6.91 -0.67 -1.65
CA VAL A 125 -7.05 -0.37 -0.22
C VAL A 125 -5.66 -0.16 0.37
N GLU A 126 -5.50 0.92 1.11
CA GLU A 126 -4.29 1.20 1.90
C GLU A 126 -4.64 1.02 3.39
N PRO A 127 -4.12 -0.03 4.06
CA PRO A 127 -4.24 -0.15 5.50
C PRO A 127 -3.38 0.90 6.22
N PRO A 128 -3.59 1.10 7.54
CA PRO A 128 -2.71 1.92 8.35
C PRO A 128 -1.26 1.44 8.25
N ASN A 129 -0.31 2.37 8.25
CA ASN A 129 1.12 2.03 8.19
C ASN A 129 1.58 1.19 9.38
N PHE A 130 0.95 1.40 10.54
CA PHE A 130 1.24 0.69 11.79
C PHE A 130 -0.03 0.12 12.37
N VAL A 131 0.04 -1.11 12.83
CA VAL A 131 -1.04 -1.80 13.53
C VAL A 131 -0.51 -2.48 14.78
N ASP A 132 -1.39 -2.62 15.78
CA ASP A 132 -1.11 -3.36 17.00
C ASP A 132 -1.82 -4.69 16.98
N LEU A 133 -1.05 -5.78 17.03
CA LEU A 133 -1.57 -7.15 16.95
C LEU A 133 -1.02 -8.00 18.09
N GLU A 134 -1.86 -8.93 18.55
CA GLU A 134 -1.47 -9.91 19.57
C GLU A 134 -0.75 -11.10 18.94
N VAL A 135 0.31 -11.57 19.59
CA VAL A 135 1.01 -12.81 19.24
C VAL A 135 0.21 -13.99 19.75
N THR A 136 -0.24 -14.84 18.84
CA THR A 136 -1.04 -16.05 19.19
C THR A 136 -0.19 -17.31 19.29
N GLU A 137 0.90 -17.39 18.52
CA GLU A 137 1.84 -18.50 18.52
C GLU A 137 3.27 -18.03 18.36
N THR A 138 4.17 -18.55 19.16
CA THR A 138 5.62 -18.38 19.03
C THR A 138 6.35 -19.40 19.88
N GLU A 139 7.58 -19.72 19.52
CA GLU A 139 8.44 -20.58 20.32
C GLU A 139 8.95 -19.84 21.57
N PRO A 140 9.20 -20.55 22.69
CA PRO A 140 9.86 -19.97 23.84
C PRO A 140 11.27 -19.49 23.45
N GLY A 141 11.66 -18.29 23.88
CA GLY A 141 13.04 -17.83 23.74
C GLY A 141 13.96 -18.70 24.59
N LEU A 142 14.87 -19.45 23.99
CA LEU A 142 15.85 -20.25 24.70
C LEU A 142 16.84 -19.30 25.39
N ALA A 143 16.91 -19.39 26.71
CA ALA A 143 17.93 -18.74 27.52
C ALA A 143 19.31 -19.37 27.15
N GLY A 144 20.20 -18.59 26.55
CA GLY A 144 21.54 -19.03 26.16
C GLY A 144 22.03 -18.61 24.80
N ASN A 145 21.15 -18.11 23.92
CA ASN A 145 21.57 -17.52 22.66
C ASN A 145 21.94 -16.05 22.86
N THR A 146 23.20 -15.79 23.07
CA THR A 146 23.78 -14.45 23.31
C THR A 146 23.97 -13.62 21.99
N ALA A 147 23.48 -14.11 20.86
CA ALA A 147 23.52 -13.36 19.63
C ALA A 147 22.52 -12.20 19.69
N THR A 148 23.01 -11.00 19.84
CA THR A 148 22.31 -9.74 19.64
C THR A 148 21.77 -9.71 18.22
N ASN A 149 20.47 -9.80 18.00
CA ASN A 149 19.70 -9.79 16.76
C ASN A 149 19.16 -11.16 16.30
N THR A 150 19.08 -12.14 17.16
CA THR A 150 18.38 -13.39 16.83
C THR A 150 16.87 -13.16 16.85
N LEU A 151 16.20 -13.48 15.75
CA LEU A 151 14.75 -13.41 15.60
C LEU A 151 14.17 -14.82 15.58
N LYS A 152 12.93 -14.95 16.03
CA LYS A 152 12.14 -16.17 15.96
C LYS A 152 10.82 -15.92 15.22
N PRO A 153 10.21 -16.96 14.62
CA PRO A 153 8.89 -16.82 14.00
C PRO A 153 7.81 -16.62 15.07
N ALA A 154 6.81 -15.82 14.73
CA ALA A 154 5.60 -15.61 15.50
C ALA A 154 4.39 -15.50 14.59
N THR A 155 3.28 -16.10 15.00
CA THR A 155 1.98 -15.97 14.36
C THR A 155 1.13 -14.96 15.12
N LEU A 156 0.48 -14.10 14.39
CA LEU A 156 -0.35 -13.01 14.92
C LEU A 156 -1.83 -13.37 14.89
N GLU A 157 -2.64 -12.62 15.62
CA GLU A 157 -4.10 -12.83 15.70
C GLU A 157 -4.81 -12.81 14.33
N THR A 158 -4.23 -12.17 13.33
CA THR A 158 -4.72 -12.17 11.94
C THR A 158 -4.31 -13.40 11.13
N GLY A 159 -3.50 -14.30 11.70
CA GLY A 159 -2.91 -15.44 11.02
C GLY A 159 -1.62 -15.13 10.26
N ALA A 160 -1.18 -13.88 10.22
CA ALA A 160 0.07 -13.49 9.58
C ALA A 160 1.28 -13.96 10.38
N GLU A 161 2.32 -14.43 9.70
CA GLU A 161 3.60 -14.81 10.29
C GLU A 161 4.64 -13.71 10.07
N ILE A 162 5.35 -13.37 11.13
CA ILE A 162 6.47 -12.44 11.12
C ILE A 162 7.63 -12.93 11.96
N LYS A 163 8.77 -12.26 11.87
CA LYS A 163 9.90 -12.48 12.76
C LYS A 163 9.93 -11.46 13.87
N VAL A 164 10.09 -11.92 15.10
CA VAL A 164 10.12 -11.11 16.32
C VAL A 164 11.37 -11.40 17.15
N PRO A 165 11.78 -10.46 18.04
CA PRO A 165 12.85 -10.72 19.01
C PRO A 165 12.54 -11.92 19.92
N LEU A 166 13.57 -12.58 20.44
CA LEU A 166 13.43 -13.77 21.29
C LEU A 166 12.61 -13.54 22.56
N PHE A 167 12.57 -12.31 23.10
CA PHE A 167 11.85 -11.96 24.33
C PHE A 167 10.33 -11.80 24.17
N ILE A 168 9.82 -11.87 22.94
CA ILE A 168 8.38 -11.80 22.68
C ILE A 168 7.73 -13.13 23.04
N ASN A 169 6.59 -13.07 23.73
CA ASN A 169 5.82 -14.21 24.18
C ASN A 169 4.42 -14.22 23.59
N ILE A 170 3.75 -15.38 23.67
CA ILE A 170 2.32 -15.50 23.37
C ILE A 170 1.54 -14.54 24.27
N GLY A 171 0.58 -13.80 23.70
CA GLY A 171 -0.22 -12.80 24.39
C GLY A 171 0.38 -11.39 24.40
N ASP A 172 1.62 -11.23 23.97
CA ASP A 172 2.22 -9.90 23.81
C ASP A 172 1.54 -9.14 22.68
N LYS A 173 1.18 -7.89 22.94
CA LYS A 173 0.76 -6.95 21.90
C LYS A 173 1.97 -6.25 21.30
N ILE A 174 2.09 -6.31 19.99
CA ILE A 174 3.23 -5.75 19.27
C ILE A 174 2.77 -4.84 18.14
N GLN A 175 3.55 -3.81 17.89
CA GLN A 175 3.36 -2.91 16.77
C GLN A 175 4.14 -3.41 15.56
N ILE A 176 3.50 -3.38 14.40
CA ILE A 176 4.03 -3.87 13.14
C ILE A 176 3.92 -2.78 12.09
N ASP A 177 4.96 -2.61 11.28
CA ASP A 177 4.89 -1.84 10.05
C ASP A 177 4.25 -2.69 8.95
N THR A 178 3.04 -2.35 8.53
CA THR A 178 2.27 -3.12 7.53
C THR A 178 2.90 -3.09 6.14
N ARG A 179 3.73 -2.09 5.85
CA ARG A 179 4.41 -1.93 4.56
C ARG A 179 5.55 -2.93 4.38
N THR A 180 6.25 -3.25 5.46
CA THR A 180 7.42 -4.14 5.46
C THR A 180 7.14 -5.49 6.13
N GLY A 181 6.12 -5.57 7.00
CA GLY A 181 5.85 -6.73 7.83
C GLY A 181 6.80 -6.87 9.02
N GLU A 182 7.52 -5.82 9.37
CA GLU A 182 8.53 -5.84 10.43
C GLU A 182 7.96 -5.47 11.79
N TYR A 183 8.49 -6.14 12.82
CA TYR A 183 8.27 -5.78 14.21
C TYR A 183 8.90 -4.42 14.52
N ILE A 184 8.13 -3.52 15.13
CA ILE A 184 8.59 -2.18 15.52
C ILE A 184 8.86 -2.11 17.03
N GLY A 185 7.98 -2.68 17.85
CA GLY A 185 8.09 -2.62 19.29
C GLY A 185 6.91 -3.29 20.00
N ARG A 186 6.95 -3.35 21.32
CA ARG A 186 5.77 -3.71 22.12
C ARG A 186 4.79 -2.55 22.14
N SER A 187 3.53 -2.85 21.91
CA SER A 187 2.44 -1.89 22.13
C SER A 187 2.17 -1.75 23.64
N LYS A 188 1.82 -0.56 24.07
CA LYS A 188 1.47 -0.28 25.46
C LYS A 188 0.01 -0.63 25.75
#